data_3a43011cbe40602b91837f1cb513c7d4
#
_entry.id   3a43011cbe40602b91837f1cb513c7d4
#
_cell.length_a   1.000
_cell.length_b   1.000
_cell.length_c   1.000
_cell.angle_alpha   90.00
_cell.angle_beta   90.00
_cell.angle_gamma   90.00
#
_symmetry.space_group_name_H-M   'P 1'
#
loop_
_entity.id
_entity.type
_entity.pdbx_description
1 polymer ?
#
loop_
_entity_poly.entity_id
_entity_poly.type
_entity_poly.pdbx_seq_one_letter_code
_entity_poly.pdbx_strand_id
1 'polypeptide(L)'
;MAQLIHDDTFRRLCRARDLLAADYQSGVLLTQAAREACLSEFHFHRLFRGTFGETPHDFLTRLRMNRAKLMLASERTVTEVCFEIGYESLGSFSSKFRAQFGRSPVEFQREVRRIFGYSAPWRVLMIPTCYLQVLTAEQKTRTE
;
A
#
# COMPACT_ATOMS: atom_id res chain seq x y z
N MET A 1 -0.36 -24.83 15.24
CA MET A 1 0.80 -24.68 16.16
C MET A 1 1.59 -23.46 15.73
N ALA A 2 1.66 -22.43 16.55
CA ALA A 2 2.56 -21.31 16.33
C ALA A 2 3.98 -21.81 16.50
N GLN A 3 4.75 -21.89 15.41
CA GLN A 3 6.15 -22.22 15.44
C GLN A 3 6.86 -21.07 16.17
N LEU A 4 7.40 -21.31 17.34
CA LEU A 4 8.24 -20.35 18.07
C LEU A 4 9.41 -19.96 17.16
N ILE A 5 9.33 -18.78 16.58
CA ILE A 5 10.41 -18.25 15.75
C ILE A 5 11.51 -17.82 16.71
N HIS A 6 12.74 -18.31 16.47
CA HIS A 6 13.90 -17.93 17.25
C HIS A 6 14.07 -16.39 17.17
N ASP A 7 14.37 -15.73 18.29
CA ASP A 7 14.46 -14.26 18.39
C ASP A 7 15.36 -13.62 17.31
N ASP A 8 16.48 -14.27 17.01
CA ASP A 8 17.38 -13.83 15.95
C ASP A 8 16.76 -13.90 14.53
N THR A 9 15.96 -14.93 14.25
CA THR A 9 15.23 -15.06 12.98
C THR A 9 14.16 -13.99 12.86
N PHE A 10 13.45 -13.69 13.95
CA PHE A 10 12.47 -12.62 13.98
C PHE A 10 13.10 -11.24 13.69
N ARG A 11 14.24 -10.94 14.34
CA ARG A 11 14.97 -9.68 14.10
C ARG A 11 15.43 -9.55 12.64
N ARG A 12 15.90 -10.64 12.02
CA ARG A 12 16.28 -10.67 10.60
C ARG A 12 15.09 -10.44 9.68
N LEU A 13 13.93 -11.05 9.98
CA LEU A 13 12.69 -10.79 9.24
C LEU A 13 12.23 -9.33 9.36
N CYS A 14 12.34 -8.72 10.54
CA CYS A 14 12.04 -7.31 10.73
C CYS A 14 12.95 -6.41 9.90
N ARG A 15 14.27 -6.66 9.86
CA ARG A 15 15.20 -5.89 9.00
C ARG A 15 14.86 -6.03 7.53
N ALA A 16 14.55 -7.24 7.06
CA ALA A 16 14.14 -7.49 5.68
C ALA A 16 12.83 -6.75 5.33
N ARG A 17 11.86 -6.71 6.25
CA ARG A 17 10.63 -5.93 6.10
C ARG A 17 10.92 -4.44 6.02
N ASP A 18 11.79 -3.94 6.86
CA ASP A 18 12.14 -2.52 6.89
C ASP A 18 12.92 -2.11 5.62
N LEU A 19 13.73 -3.01 5.06
CA LEU A 19 14.36 -2.83 3.76
C LEU A 19 13.32 -2.71 2.63
N LEU A 20 12.33 -3.61 2.60
CA LEU A 20 11.21 -3.55 1.64
C LEU A 20 10.42 -2.24 1.79
N ALA A 21 10.24 -1.75 3.02
CA ALA A 21 9.53 -0.52 3.28
C ALA A 21 10.32 0.73 2.89
N ALA A 22 11.63 0.72 3.05
CA ALA A 22 12.51 1.84 2.70
C ALA A 22 12.61 2.06 1.18
N ASP A 23 12.62 0.97 0.41
CA ASP A 23 12.85 1.01 -1.03
C ASP A 23 11.65 0.45 -1.83
N TYR A 24 10.46 0.82 -1.42
CA TYR A 24 9.21 0.34 -2.06
C TYR A 24 9.06 0.78 -3.52
N GLN A 25 9.77 1.82 -3.95
CA GLN A 25 9.69 2.39 -5.31
C GLN A 25 10.51 1.59 -6.32
N SER A 26 11.76 1.28 -6.00
CA SER A 26 12.72 0.70 -6.95
C SER A 26 12.53 -0.79 -7.17
N GLY A 27 11.60 -1.42 -6.46
CA GLY A 27 11.37 -2.85 -6.60
C GLY A 27 12.54 -3.66 -6.05
N VAL A 28 12.95 -3.39 -4.80
CA VAL A 28 13.85 -4.28 -4.06
C VAL A 28 13.39 -5.70 -4.32
N LEU A 29 14.24 -6.46 -4.99
CA LEU A 29 13.94 -7.83 -5.32
C LEU A 29 13.71 -8.59 -4.02
N LEU A 30 12.65 -9.36 -3.97
CA LEU A 30 12.37 -10.27 -2.84
C LEU A 30 13.60 -11.10 -2.47
N THR A 31 14.43 -11.39 -3.47
CA THR A 31 15.75 -11.99 -3.34
C THR A 31 16.68 -11.21 -2.38
N GLN A 32 16.71 -9.88 -2.47
CA GLN A 32 17.55 -9.05 -1.58
C GLN A 32 17.02 -9.08 -0.14
N ALA A 33 15.71 -8.99 0.04
CA ALA A 33 15.08 -9.10 1.34
C ALA A 33 15.30 -10.48 1.99
N ALA A 34 15.23 -11.55 1.19
CA ALA A 34 15.53 -12.89 1.66
C ALA A 34 17.01 -13.03 2.07
N ARG A 35 17.94 -12.46 1.30
CA ARG A 35 19.38 -12.41 1.64
C ARG A 35 19.63 -11.65 2.93
N GLU A 36 18.99 -10.50 3.13
CA GLU A 36 19.08 -9.73 4.38
C GLU A 36 18.62 -10.55 5.58
N ALA A 37 17.57 -11.37 5.40
CA ALA A 37 17.09 -12.29 6.41
C ALA A 37 17.99 -13.56 6.56
N CYS A 38 19.03 -13.74 5.73
CA CYS A 38 19.84 -14.94 5.65
C CYS A 38 19.00 -16.22 5.39
N LEU A 39 18.01 -16.10 4.51
CA LEU A 39 17.09 -17.18 4.15
C LEU A 39 17.04 -17.39 2.64
N SER A 40 16.66 -18.60 2.21
CA SER A 40 16.23 -18.82 0.83
C SER A 40 14.90 -18.09 0.58
N GLU A 41 14.61 -17.71 -0.67
CA GLU A 41 13.38 -17.00 -1.03
C GLU A 41 12.12 -17.74 -0.58
N PHE A 42 12.08 -19.06 -0.78
CA PHE A 42 10.96 -19.89 -0.34
C PHE A 42 10.76 -19.86 1.18
N HIS A 43 11.86 -19.99 1.94
CA HIS A 43 11.82 -19.96 3.41
C HIS A 43 11.43 -18.58 3.93
N PHE A 44 12.00 -17.53 3.32
CA PHE A 44 11.66 -16.14 3.62
C PHE A 44 10.16 -15.87 3.42
N HIS A 45 9.63 -16.26 2.26
CA HIS A 45 8.20 -16.07 1.94
C HIS A 45 7.29 -16.74 2.97
N ARG A 46 7.60 -18.00 3.32
CA ARG A 46 6.82 -18.77 4.30
C ARG A 46 6.88 -18.17 5.70
N LEU A 47 8.08 -17.84 6.18
CA LEU A 47 8.28 -17.28 7.51
C LEU A 47 7.72 -15.85 7.61
N PHE A 48 7.91 -15.04 6.59
CA PHE A 48 7.34 -13.69 6.53
C PHE A 48 5.83 -13.73 6.67
N ARG A 49 5.15 -14.58 5.88
CA ARG A 49 3.69 -14.76 5.97
C ARG A 49 3.27 -15.28 7.35
N GLY A 50 3.98 -16.25 7.90
CA GLY A 50 3.66 -16.78 9.24
C GLY A 50 3.85 -15.76 10.36
N THR A 51 4.81 -14.82 10.20
CA THR A 51 5.14 -13.81 11.21
C THR A 51 4.26 -12.57 11.09
N PHE A 52 4.03 -12.07 9.87
CA PHE A 52 3.36 -10.79 9.65
C PHE A 52 1.92 -10.93 9.12
N GLY A 53 1.45 -12.16 8.85
CA GLY A 53 0.09 -12.43 8.39
C GLY A 53 -0.14 -12.16 6.90
N GLU A 54 0.84 -11.65 6.17
CA GLU A 54 0.76 -11.33 4.74
C GLU A 54 2.06 -11.74 4.02
N THR A 55 2.00 -11.95 2.71
CA THR A 55 3.20 -12.24 1.93
C THR A 55 4.07 -11.00 1.77
N PRO A 56 5.39 -11.12 1.50
CA PRO A 56 6.25 -9.96 1.21
C PRO A 56 5.75 -9.12 0.04
N HIS A 57 5.16 -9.77 -0.99
CA HIS A 57 4.58 -9.10 -2.14
C HIS A 57 3.31 -8.32 -1.77
N ASP A 58 2.43 -8.90 -0.95
CA ASP A 58 1.21 -8.22 -0.49
C ASP A 58 1.54 -7.03 0.41
N PHE A 59 2.53 -7.21 1.30
CA PHE A 59 3.08 -6.12 2.12
C PHE A 59 3.55 -4.94 1.26
N LEU A 60 4.36 -5.21 0.23
CA LEU A 60 4.87 -4.18 -0.67
C LEU A 60 3.74 -3.51 -1.45
N THR A 61 2.79 -4.30 -1.98
CA THR A 61 1.61 -3.80 -2.69
C THR A 61 0.78 -2.88 -1.79
N ARG A 62 0.49 -3.31 -0.57
CA ARG A 62 -0.27 -2.53 0.41
C ARG A 62 0.44 -1.22 0.76
N LEU A 63 1.75 -1.26 0.93
CA LEU A 63 2.55 -0.08 1.22
C LEU A 63 2.52 0.92 0.06
N ARG A 64 2.73 0.45 -1.17
CA ARG A 64 2.64 1.27 -2.39
C ARG A 64 1.26 1.92 -2.52
N MET A 65 0.19 1.16 -2.32
CA MET A 65 -1.18 1.68 -2.41
C MET A 65 -1.48 2.73 -1.32
N ASN A 66 -1.00 2.53 -0.09
CA ASN A 66 -1.14 3.52 0.97
C ASN A 66 -0.37 4.81 0.66
N ARG A 67 0.80 4.72 0.06
CA ARG A 67 1.55 5.89 -0.41
C ARG A 67 0.83 6.59 -1.55
N ALA A 68 0.31 5.82 -2.54
CA ALA A 68 -0.50 6.37 -3.62
C ALA A 68 -1.70 7.16 -3.10
N LYS A 69 -2.40 6.62 -2.10
CA LYS A 69 -3.55 7.29 -1.46
C LYS A 69 -3.18 8.70 -0.96
N LEU A 70 -2.04 8.84 -0.30
CA LEU A 70 -1.55 10.14 0.19
C LEU A 70 -1.18 11.09 -0.95
N MET A 71 -0.50 10.58 -1.97
CA MET A 71 -0.06 11.38 -3.10
C MET A 71 -1.23 11.84 -3.97
N LEU A 72 -2.25 11.00 -4.15
CA LEU A 72 -3.48 11.36 -4.87
C LEU A 72 -4.29 12.46 -4.17
N ALA A 73 -4.10 12.65 -2.87
CA ALA A 73 -4.70 13.74 -2.12
C ALA A 73 -4.02 15.11 -2.35
N SER A 74 -2.87 15.12 -3.02
CA SER A 74 -2.14 16.33 -3.41
C SER A 74 -2.47 16.76 -4.85
N GLU A 75 -1.74 17.72 -5.39
CA GLU A 75 -1.92 18.23 -6.75
C GLU A 75 -1.41 17.29 -7.86
N ARG A 76 -0.75 16.17 -7.51
CA ARG A 76 -0.17 15.22 -8.46
C ARG A 76 -1.24 14.54 -9.32
N THR A 77 -0.90 14.25 -10.54
CA THR A 77 -1.76 13.47 -11.45
C THR A 77 -1.71 11.98 -11.11
N VAL A 78 -2.75 11.25 -11.49
CA VAL A 78 -2.80 9.79 -11.33
C VAL A 78 -1.63 9.09 -12.03
N THR A 79 -1.21 9.62 -13.17
CA THR A 79 -0.08 9.09 -13.96
C THR A 79 1.24 9.27 -13.22
N GLU A 80 1.51 10.46 -12.68
CA GLU A 80 2.72 10.72 -11.88
C GLU A 80 2.77 9.81 -10.66
N VAL A 81 1.65 9.68 -9.93
CA VAL A 81 1.57 8.81 -8.76
C VAL A 81 1.85 7.35 -9.14
N CYS A 82 1.27 6.86 -10.24
CA CYS A 82 1.48 5.49 -10.72
C CYS A 82 2.97 5.15 -10.88
N PHE A 83 3.70 6.00 -11.59
CA PHE A 83 5.14 5.76 -11.86
C PHE A 83 6.00 6.00 -10.62
N GLU A 84 5.69 6.99 -9.80
CA GLU A 84 6.44 7.31 -8.59
C GLU A 84 6.38 6.20 -7.53
N ILE A 85 5.26 5.47 -7.44
CA ILE A 85 5.16 4.32 -6.53
C ILE A 85 5.68 3.00 -7.12
N GLY A 86 6.29 3.04 -8.30
CA GLY A 86 6.97 1.91 -8.94
C GLY A 86 6.07 0.99 -9.75
N TYR A 87 4.96 1.49 -10.31
CA TYR A 87 4.18 0.76 -11.30
C TYR A 87 4.54 1.18 -12.71
N GLU A 88 4.61 0.22 -13.62
CA GLU A 88 4.96 0.44 -15.04
C GLU A 88 3.70 0.71 -15.90
N SER A 89 2.51 0.40 -15.39
CA SER A 89 1.26 0.62 -16.13
C SER A 89 0.13 1.13 -15.25
N LEU A 90 -0.63 2.07 -15.78
CA LEU A 90 -1.84 2.62 -15.16
C LEU A 90 -2.92 1.55 -14.93
N GLY A 91 -3.02 0.57 -15.82
CA GLY A 91 -4.00 -0.51 -15.71
C GLY A 91 -3.73 -1.39 -14.49
N SER A 92 -2.49 -1.83 -14.31
CA SER A 92 -2.06 -2.63 -13.16
C SER A 92 -2.24 -1.85 -11.85
N PHE A 93 -1.81 -0.59 -11.82
CA PHE A 93 -1.99 0.30 -10.68
C PHE A 93 -3.47 0.47 -10.32
N SER A 94 -4.31 0.83 -11.31
CA SER A 94 -5.74 1.08 -11.09
C SER A 94 -6.47 -0.16 -10.57
N SER A 95 -6.14 -1.34 -11.09
CA SER A 95 -6.71 -2.61 -10.63
C SER A 95 -6.36 -2.90 -9.18
N LYS A 96 -5.09 -2.75 -8.80
CA LYS A 96 -4.62 -2.96 -7.42
C LYS A 96 -5.21 -1.92 -6.46
N PHE A 97 -5.25 -0.66 -6.86
CA PHE A 97 -5.84 0.41 -6.07
C PHE A 97 -7.33 0.16 -5.82
N ARG A 98 -8.09 -0.21 -6.88
CA ARG A 98 -9.51 -0.55 -6.75
C ARG A 98 -9.73 -1.76 -5.87
N ALA A 99 -8.91 -2.79 -5.97
CA ALA A 99 -9.01 -3.98 -5.13
C ALA A 99 -8.82 -3.64 -3.64
N GLN A 100 -7.94 -2.69 -3.31
CA GLN A 100 -7.66 -2.31 -1.92
C GLN A 100 -8.64 -1.29 -1.36
N PHE A 101 -9.10 -0.32 -2.16
CA PHE A 101 -9.90 0.82 -1.69
C PHE A 101 -11.33 0.87 -2.24
N GLY A 102 -11.74 -0.09 -3.07
CA GLY A 102 -13.09 -0.20 -3.61
C GLY A 102 -13.43 0.79 -4.73
N ARG A 103 -12.50 1.65 -5.15
CA ARG A 103 -12.68 2.66 -6.21
C ARG A 103 -11.40 2.91 -6.99
N SER A 104 -11.52 3.45 -8.19
CA SER A 104 -10.36 3.78 -9.02
C SER A 104 -9.57 4.96 -8.45
N PRO A 105 -8.27 5.11 -8.81
CA PRO A 105 -7.46 6.25 -8.39
C PRO A 105 -8.06 7.60 -8.77
N VAL A 106 -8.67 7.69 -9.97
CA VAL A 106 -9.31 8.92 -10.48
C VAL A 106 -10.54 9.29 -9.65
N GLU A 107 -11.41 8.30 -9.37
CA GLU A 107 -12.60 8.50 -8.52
C GLU A 107 -12.18 8.92 -7.12
N PHE A 108 -11.19 8.27 -6.53
CA PHE A 108 -10.65 8.60 -5.22
C PHE A 108 -10.11 10.03 -5.19
N GLN A 109 -9.29 10.41 -6.16
CA GLN A 109 -8.70 11.74 -6.24
C GLN A 109 -9.77 12.83 -6.36
N ARG A 110 -10.76 12.62 -7.23
CA ARG A 110 -11.89 13.57 -7.42
C ARG A 110 -12.64 13.76 -6.11
N GLU A 111 -12.92 12.69 -5.40
CA GLU A 111 -13.66 12.71 -4.14
C GLU A 111 -12.90 13.46 -3.05
N VAL A 112 -11.62 13.14 -2.88
CA VAL A 112 -10.77 13.79 -1.88
C VAL A 112 -10.66 15.29 -2.15
N ARG A 113 -10.46 15.69 -3.40
CA ARG A 113 -10.38 17.10 -3.80
C ARG A 113 -11.70 17.85 -3.57
N ARG A 114 -12.83 17.20 -3.78
CA ARG A 114 -14.15 17.76 -3.52
C ARG A 114 -14.37 18.01 -2.02
N ILE A 115 -13.96 17.10 -1.16
CA ILE A 115 -14.20 17.18 0.30
C ILE A 115 -13.18 18.09 0.99
N PHE A 116 -11.91 18.01 0.63
CA PHE A 116 -10.81 18.63 1.37
C PHE A 116 -10.06 19.73 0.62
N GLY A 117 -10.36 19.94 -0.66
CA GLY A 117 -9.54 20.79 -1.53
C GLY A 117 -8.16 20.21 -1.80
N TYR A 118 -7.26 21.04 -2.31
CA TYR A 118 -5.89 20.60 -2.69
C TYR A 118 -4.89 20.55 -1.52
N SER A 119 -5.23 21.00 -0.34
CA SER A 119 -4.25 21.41 0.68
C SER A 119 -4.09 20.48 1.89
N ALA A 120 -4.65 19.26 1.90
CA ALA A 120 -4.66 18.49 3.13
C ALA A 120 -4.36 16.98 3.01
N PRO A 121 -3.17 16.58 2.48
CA PRO A 121 -2.82 15.16 2.34
C PRO A 121 -2.81 14.40 3.69
N TRP A 122 -2.45 15.05 4.80
CA TRP A 122 -2.44 14.44 6.13
C TRP A 122 -3.84 14.16 6.69
N ARG A 123 -4.88 14.91 6.29
CA ARG A 123 -6.26 14.64 6.69
C ARG A 123 -6.78 13.34 6.09
N VAL A 124 -6.34 12.99 4.89
CA VAL A 124 -6.71 11.74 4.21
C VAL A 124 -6.09 10.52 4.90
N LEU A 125 -4.94 10.68 5.55
CA LEU A 125 -4.30 9.61 6.32
C LEU A 125 -5.13 9.21 7.55
N MET A 126 -5.78 10.19 8.18
CA MET A 126 -6.58 10.00 9.39
C MET A 126 -7.98 9.44 9.13
N ILE A 127 -8.44 9.41 7.86
CA ILE A 127 -9.78 8.94 7.54
C ILE A 127 -9.69 7.48 7.07
N PRO A 128 -10.32 6.55 7.80
CA PRO A 128 -10.48 5.19 7.32
C PRO A 128 -11.20 5.18 5.96
N THR A 129 -10.77 4.31 5.05
CA THR A 129 -11.34 4.23 3.69
C THR A 129 -12.85 3.95 3.72
N CYS A 130 -13.34 3.21 4.73
CA CYS A 130 -14.77 2.97 4.95
C CYS A 130 -15.55 4.27 5.25
N TYR A 131 -14.94 5.24 5.92
CA TYR A 131 -15.61 6.51 6.22
C TYR A 131 -15.79 7.40 4.97
N LEU A 132 -14.83 7.36 4.04
CA LEU A 132 -14.97 8.00 2.73
C LEU A 132 -16.13 7.39 1.93
N GLN A 133 -16.40 6.10 2.09
CA GLN A 133 -17.54 5.42 1.45
C GLN A 133 -18.88 5.90 2.03
N VAL A 134 -18.96 6.12 3.35
CA VAL A 134 -20.18 6.61 4.02
C VAL A 134 -20.48 8.05 3.59
N LEU A 135 -19.48 8.93 3.58
CA LEU A 135 -19.66 10.33 3.16
C LEU A 135 -20.14 10.47 1.72
N THR A 136 -19.77 9.52 0.84
CA THR A 136 -20.22 9.52 -0.56
C THR A 136 -21.62 8.96 -0.73
N ALA A 137 -22.04 8.01 0.10
CA ALA A 137 -23.39 7.45 0.07
C ALA A 137 -24.43 8.46 0.51
N GLU A 138 -24.17 9.25 1.56
CA GLU A 138 -25.09 10.27 2.07
C GLU A 138 -25.32 11.44 1.10
N GLN A 139 -24.36 11.73 0.23
CA GLN A 139 -24.50 12.80 -0.76
C GLN A 139 -25.28 12.35 -2.01
N LYS A 140 -25.29 11.07 -2.32
CA LYS A 140 -26.07 10.52 -3.44
C LYS A 140 -27.57 10.57 -3.16
N THR A 141 -27.95 10.44 -1.89
CA THR A 141 -29.37 10.53 -1.44
C THR A 141 -29.87 11.96 -1.28
N ARG A 142 -28.98 12.96 -1.34
CA ARG A 142 -29.38 14.40 -1.26
C ARG A 142 -29.59 15.08 -2.63
N THR A 143 -29.26 14.39 -3.72
CA THR A 143 -29.34 14.93 -5.10
C THR A 143 -30.45 14.26 -5.93
N GLU A 144 -31.21 13.33 -5.35
CA GLU A 144 -32.49 12.83 -5.86
C GLU A 144 -33.66 13.46 -5.07
#